data_93b77d1d4de7c39cec28a46b8fd8df7a
#
_entry.id   93b77d1d4de7c39cec28a46b8fd8df7a
#
_cell.length_a   1.000
_cell.length_b   1.000
_cell.length_c   1.000
_cell.angle_alpha   90.00
_cell.angle_beta   90.00
_cell.angle_gamma   90.00
#
_symmetry.space_group_name_H-M   'P 1'
#
loop_
_entity.id
_entity.type
_entity.pdbx_description
1 polymer ?
#
loop_
_entity_poly.entity_id
_entity_poly.type
_entity_poly.pdbx_seq_one_letter_code
_entity_poly.pdbx_strand_id
1 'polypeptide(L)'
;FERALEISSNVGISQLVYNHYGSAEKRKLFKEDLTQYFRYEKLGLDIDVHEPKPIIRSSENPTDLLRMSFGYVTRMTPLQMLTFYNAIANNGKMVKPQFVTEVLRGGVVEKRFEPIVIKDSICKRSTRDSIHKVLKGVVNNGTGRRLSGTSYGIAGKSGTAELGYDSKEG
;
A
#
# COMPACT_ATOMS: atom_id res chain seq x y z
N PHE A 1 -6.66 10.20 -14.48
CA PHE A 1 -6.17 9.31 -13.41
C PHE A 1 -4.65 9.13 -13.47
N GLU A 2 -4.09 8.60 -14.58
CA GLU A 2 -2.66 8.29 -14.72
C GLU A 2 -1.79 9.51 -14.36
N ARG A 3 -2.06 10.68 -14.96
CA ARG A 3 -1.28 11.90 -14.72
C ARG A 3 -1.31 12.38 -13.27
N ALA A 4 -2.46 12.28 -12.60
CA ALA A 4 -2.57 12.66 -11.18
C ALA A 4 -1.66 11.82 -10.29
N LEU A 5 -1.53 10.51 -10.56
CA LEU A 5 -0.61 9.63 -9.85
C LEU A 5 0.86 9.89 -10.20
N GLU A 6 1.18 10.11 -11.48
CA GLU A 6 2.54 10.40 -11.95
C GLU A 6 3.15 11.62 -11.25
N ILE A 7 2.38 12.71 -11.15
CA ILE A 7 2.84 13.96 -10.52
C ILE A 7 2.52 14.04 -9.02
N SER A 8 1.95 12.97 -8.43
CA SER A 8 1.57 12.91 -7.02
C SER A 8 0.61 14.06 -6.61
N SER A 9 -0.39 14.33 -7.44
CA SER A 9 -1.38 15.39 -7.19
C SER A 9 -2.39 14.97 -6.13
N ASN A 10 -2.30 15.53 -4.92
CA ASN A 10 -3.29 15.29 -3.86
C ASN A 10 -4.69 15.73 -4.30
N VAL A 11 -4.80 16.89 -4.96
CA VAL A 11 -6.07 17.42 -5.47
C VAL A 11 -6.67 16.46 -6.51
N GLY A 12 -5.87 15.99 -7.47
CA GLY A 12 -6.34 15.07 -8.50
C GLY A 12 -6.81 13.74 -7.93
N ILE A 13 -6.09 13.17 -6.96
CA ILE A 13 -6.48 11.93 -6.29
C ILE A 13 -7.73 12.13 -5.43
N SER A 14 -7.78 13.21 -4.64
CA SER A 14 -8.96 13.53 -3.82
C SER A 14 -10.22 13.70 -4.67
N GLN A 15 -10.11 14.38 -5.82
CA GLN A 15 -11.25 14.55 -6.73
C GLN A 15 -11.75 13.20 -7.28
N LEU A 16 -10.84 12.31 -7.65
CA LEU A 16 -11.19 10.95 -8.11
C LEU A 16 -11.91 10.14 -7.04
N VAL A 17 -11.37 10.16 -5.81
CA VAL A 17 -11.98 9.47 -4.68
C VAL A 17 -13.34 10.08 -4.34
N TYR A 18 -13.45 11.40 -4.33
CA TYR A 18 -14.72 12.08 -4.06
C TYR A 18 -15.79 11.78 -5.11
N ASN A 19 -15.42 11.76 -6.39
CA ASN A 19 -16.35 11.43 -7.48
C ASN A 19 -16.89 10.00 -7.36
N HIS A 20 -16.14 9.08 -6.76
CA HIS A 20 -16.56 7.70 -6.62
C HIS A 20 -17.23 7.40 -5.27
N TYR A 21 -16.68 7.93 -4.18
CA TYR A 21 -17.09 7.63 -2.80
C TYR A 21 -17.73 8.80 -2.05
N GLY A 22 -17.94 9.97 -2.69
CA GLY A 22 -18.35 11.19 -2.00
C GLY A 22 -19.79 11.20 -1.48
N SER A 23 -20.69 10.33 -1.99
CA SER A 23 -22.05 10.24 -1.47
C SER A 23 -22.07 9.59 -0.07
N ALA A 24 -23.09 9.92 0.75
CA ALA A 24 -23.19 9.44 2.12
C ALA A 24 -23.14 7.90 2.21
N GLU A 25 -23.82 7.22 1.28
CA GLU A 25 -23.88 5.76 1.24
C GLU A 25 -22.53 5.14 0.88
N LYS A 26 -21.78 5.77 -0.03
CA LYS A 26 -20.51 5.22 -0.55
C LYS A 26 -19.30 5.51 0.34
N ARG A 27 -19.35 6.55 1.18
CA ARG A 27 -18.21 6.88 2.05
C ARG A 27 -17.77 5.74 2.95
N LYS A 28 -18.70 4.94 3.48
CA LYS A 28 -18.38 3.76 4.30
C LYS A 28 -17.60 2.70 3.51
N LEU A 29 -17.96 2.50 2.24
CA LEU A 29 -17.32 1.53 1.36
C LEU A 29 -15.83 1.82 1.15
N PHE A 30 -15.41 3.09 1.17
CA PHE A 30 -13.99 3.43 1.00
C PHE A 30 -13.10 2.80 2.08
N LYS A 31 -13.55 2.87 3.35
CA LYS A 31 -12.83 2.22 4.46
C LYS A 31 -12.82 0.70 4.32
N GLU A 32 -13.93 0.12 3.90
CA GLU A 32 -14.06 -1.33 3.69
C GLU A 32 -13.12 -1.78 2.57
N ASP A 33 -13.09 -1.07 1.45
CA ASP A 33 -12.19 -1.33 0.32
C ASP A 33 -10.73 -1.19 0.74
N LEU A 34 -10.34 -0.12 1.46
CA LEU A 34 -8.98 0.01 1.98
C LEU A 34 -8.61 -1.17 2.88
N THR A 35 -9.50 -1.57 3.77
CA THR A 35 -9.28 -2.70 4.67
C THR A 35 -9.10 -3.99 3.90
N GLN A 36 -9.91 -4.19 2.86
CA GLN A 36 -9.85 -5.38 2.01
C GLN A 36 -8.55 -5.46 1.20
N TYR A 37 -8.11 -4.34 0.61
CA TYR A 37 -6.92 -4.31 -0.26
C TYR A 37 -5.62 -4.31 0.52
N PHE A 38 -5.52 -3.49 1.56
CA PHE A 38 -4.29 -3.33 2.36
C PHE A 38 -4.20 -4.32 3.53
N ARG A 39 -5.28 -5.04 3.84
CA ARG A 39 -5.36 -5.89 5.03
C ARG A 39 -4.88 -5.16 6.28
N TYR A 40 -5.69 -4.22 6.78
CA TYR A 40 -5.42 -3.43 7.99
C TYR A 40 -5.44 -4.28 9.27
N GLU A 41 -4.57 -5.30 9.31
CA GLU A 41 -4.35 -6.22 10.42
C GLU A 41 -2.86 -6.37 10.69
N LYS A 42 -2.51 -6.92 11.83
CA LYS A 42 -1.13 -7.35 12.09
C LYS A 42 -0.73 -8.43 11.09
N LEU A 43 0.52 -8.41 10.64
CA LEU A 43 1.06 -9.42 9.73
C LEU A 43 1.33 -10.74 10.45
N GLY A 44 1.52 -10.70 11.79
CA GLY A 44 1.85 -11.86 12.61
C GLY A 44 3.23 -12.41 12.26
N LEU A 45 4.24 -11.55 12.36
CA LEU A 45 5.63 -11.87 11.98
C LEU A 45 6.17 -13.09 12.73
N ASP A 46 7.16 -13.76 12.14
CA ASP A 46 7.82 -14.94 12.67
C ASP A 46 9.04 -14.61 13.58
N ILE A 47 9.17 -13.35 13.97
CA ILE A 47 10.18 -12.83 14.88
C ILE A 47 9.51 -12.10 16.05
N ASP A 48 10.18 -12.07 17.20
CA ASP A 48 9.69 -11.36 18.39
C ASP A 48 9.95 -9.86 18.27
N VAL A 49 9.02 -9.16 17.61
CA VAL A 49 9.02 -7.70 17.48
C VAL A 49 7.65 -7.13 17.81
N HIS A 50 7.63 -5.92 18.36
CA HIS A 50 6.38 -5.20 18.54
C HIS A 50 5.78 -4.84 17.19
N GLU A 51 4.64 -5.44 16.87
CA GLU A 51 3.88 -5.14 15.66
C GLU A 51 2.64 -4.29 16.02
N PRO A 52 2.66 -2.96 15.77
CA PRO A 52 1.51 -2.12 16.06
C PRO A 52 0.33 -2.47 15.14
N LYS A 53 -0.88 -2.43 15.70
CA LYS A 53 -2.10 -2.56 14.89
C LYS A 53 -2.24 -1.36 13.96
N PRO A 54 -2.52 -1.54 12.67
CA PRO A 54 -2.83 -0.44 11.78
C PRO A 54 -4.05 0.36 12.25
N ILE A 55 -4.04 1.65 11.98
CA ILE A 55 -5.13 2.56 12.31
C ILE A 55 -5.72 3.10 11.01
N ILE A 56 -7.04 3.02 10.89
CA ILE A 56 -7.82 3.68 9.84
C ILE A 56 -9.02 4.37 10.49
N ARG A 57 -9.15 5.67 10.25
CA ARG A 57 -10.29 6.44 10.75
C ARG A 57 -11.56 6.14 9.95
N SER A 58 -12.68 6.66 10.42
CA SER A 58 -13.94 6.60 9.67
C SER A 58 -13.86 7.50 8.43
N SER A 59 -14.40 7.02 7.31
CA SER A 59 -14.55 7.79 6.07
C SER A 59 -15.93 8.48 5.94
N GLU A 60 -16.74 8.43 6.99
CA GLU A 60 -18.08 9.04 6.98
C GLU A 60 -18.02 10.57 6.87
N ASN A 61 -17.02 11.20 7.46
CA ASN A 61 -16.74 12.61 7.28
C ASN A 61 -16.09 12.84 5.90
N PRO A 62 -16.65 13.72 5.05
CA PRO A 62 -16.07 14.02 3.73
C PRO A 62 -14.61 14.50 3.79
N THR A 63 -14.24 15.28 4.81
CA THR A 63 -12.86 15.77 5.00
C THR A 63 -11.90 14.60 5.26
N ASP A 64 -12.28 13.66 6.11
CA ASP A 64 -11.45 12.49 6.41
C ASP A 64 -11.34 11.56 5.18
N LEU A 65 -12.41 11.39 4.40
CA LEU A 65 -12.36 10.69 3.12
C LEU A 65 -11.29 11.29 2.20
N LEU A 66 -11.30 12.63 2.05
CA LEU A 66 -10.32 13.31 1.20
C LEU A 66 -8.91 13.17 1.73
N ARG A 67 -8.67 13.30 3.03
CA ARG A 67 -7.37 13.10 3.66
C ARG A 67 -6.86 11.67 3.51
N MET A 68 -7.70 10.66 3.70
CA MET A 68 -7.34 9.26 3.49
C MET A 68 -6.95 8.97 2.05
N SER A 69 -7.52 9.67 1.07
CA SER A 69 -7.25 9.44 -0.36
C SER A 69 -5.79 9.62 -0.75
N PHE A 70 -5.04 10.44 -0.01
CA PHE A 70 -3.61 10.68 -0.22
C PHE A 70 -2.74 10.31 1.00
N GLY A 71 -3.29 9.49 1.93
CA GLY A 71 -2.51 8.79 2.95
C GLY A 71 -2.47 9.41 4.33
N TYR A 72 -3.23 10.51 4.59
CA TYR A 72 -3.39 11.05 5.94
C TYR A 72 -4.50 10.32 6.72
N VAL A 73 -4.53 10.53 8.03
CA VAL A 73 -5.48 9.95 8.99
C VAL A 73 -5.55 8.41 8.96
N THR A 74 -4.54 7.79 8.37
CA THR A 74 -4.31 6.35 8.39
C THR A 74 -2.88 6.08 8.85
N ARG A 75 -2.66 4.97 9.56
CA ARG A 75 -1.30 4.56 10.00
C ARG A 75 -1.11 3.09 9.74
N MET A 76 0.00 2.74 9.14
CA MET A 76 0.47 1.38 8.94
C MET A 76 1.99 1.34 9.04
N THR A 77 2.55 0.18 9.30
CA THR A 77 4.01 0.02 9.31
C THR A 77 4.57 0.05 7.89
N PRO A 78 5.84 0.46 7.71
CA PRO A 78 6.52 0.33 6.41
C PRO A 78 6.48 -1.10 5.85
N LEU A 79 6.53 -2.11 6.72
CA LEU A 79 6.47 -3.52 6.31
C LEU A 79 5.08 -3.91 5.76
N GLN A 80 4.00 -3.38 6.34
CA GLN A 80 2.66 -3.57 5.79
C GLN A 80 2.52 -2.91 4.41
N MET A 81 3.05 -1.70 4.24
CA MET A 81 3.09 -1.02 2.94
C MET A 81 3.91 -1.83 1.93
N LEU A 82 5.10 -2.31 2.32
CA LEU A 82 5.93 -3.18 1.48
C LEU A 82 5.20 -4.45 1.07
N THR A 83 4.48 -5.09 2.00
CA THR A 83 3.69 -6.31 1.73
C THR A 83 2.64 -6.07 0.64
N PHE A 84 1.97 -4.91 0.67
CA PHE A 84 1.01 -4.53 -0.36
C PHE A 84 1.68 -4.29 -1.72
N TYR A 85 2.77 -3.49 -1.77
CA TYR A 85 3.48 -3.26 -3.03
C TYR A 85 4.11 -4.54 -3.58
N ASN A 86 4.61 -5.42 -2.71
CA ASN A 86 5.10 -6.73 -3.11
C ASN A 86 3.99 -7.58 -3.75
N ALA A 87 2.76 -7.52 -3.22
CA ALA A 87 1.63 -8.22 -3.84
C ALA A 87 1.34 -7.71 -5.27
N ILE A 88 1.44 -6.38 -5.50
CA ILE A 88 1.33 -5.81 -6.85
C ILE A 88 2.42 -6.40 -7.77
N ALA A 89 3.67 -6.42 -7.31
CA ALA A 89 4.80 -6.95 -8.07
C ALA A 89 4.72 -8.48 -8.27
N ASN A 90 4.15 -9.20 -7.31
CA ASN A 90 4.01 -10.66 -7.29
C ASN A 90 2.69 -11.14 -7.92
N ASN A 91 2.31 -10.60 -9.06
CA ASN A 91 1.12 -11.00 -9.81
C ASN A 91 -0.20 -10.93 -9.02
N GLY A 92 -0.29 -10.03 -8.03
CA GLY A 92 -1.44 -9.86 -7.16
C GLY A 92 -1.46 -10.78 -5.94
N LYS A 93 -0.53 -11.74 -5.85
CA LYS A 93 -0.43 -12.66 -4.71
C LYS A 93 0.25 -11.98 -3.52
N MET A 94 -0.47 -11.83 -2.42
CA MET A 94 0.06 -11.28 -1.18
C MET A 94 0.63 -12.39 -0.32
N VAL A 95 1.90 -12.29 0.03
CA VAL A 95 2.61 -13.23 0.90
C VAL A 95 2.99 -12.57 2.22
N LYS A 96 3.02 -13.36 3.28
CA LYS A 96 3.46 -12.91 4.60
C LYS A 96 4.97 -12.64 4.55
N PRO A 97 5.46 -11.48 5.04
CA PRO A 97 6.89 -11.29 5.24
C PRO A 97 7.46 -12.39 6.14
N GLN A 98 8.57 -12.99 5.72
CA GLN A 98 9.24 -14.08 6.38
C GLN A 98 10.71 -13.71 6.61
N PHE A 99 11.16 -13.81 7.84
CA PHE A 99 12.53 -13.48 8.25
C PHE A 99 13.37 -14.74 8.46
N VAL A 100 12.71 -15.86 8.78
CA VAL A 100 13.37 -17.15 8.99
C VAL A 100 12.90 -18.11 7.91
N THR A 101 13.81 -18.61 7.09
CA THR A 101 13.53 -19.58 6.04
C THR A 101 13.89 -21.00 6.45
N GLU A 102 14.94 -21.16 7.26
CA GLU A 102 15.45 -22.45 7.70
C GLU A 102 16.02 -22.38 9.12
N VAL A 103 15.98 -23.49 9.83
CA VAL A 103 16.73 -23.74 11.06
C VAL A 103 17.76 -24.81 10.77
N LEU A 104 19.03 -24.54 11.10
CA LEU A 104 20.14 -25.45 10.90
C LEU A 104 20.69 -25.94 12.25
N ARG A 105 21.02 -27.22 12.33
CA ARG A 105 21.76 -27.80 13.45
C ARG A 105 22.98 -28.54 12.91
N GLY A 106 24.17 -28.12 13.32
CA GLY A 106 25.43 -28.72 12.85
C GLY A 106 25.60 -28.63 11.31
N GLY A 107 25.03 -27.60 10.66
CA GLY A 107 25.09 -27.43 9.21
C GLY A 107 24.02 -28.22 8.44
N VAL A 108 23.19 -29.01 9.11
CA VAL A 108 22.08 -29.77 8.49
C VAL A 108 20.77 -29.02 8.73
N VAL A 109 19.93 -28.96 7.68
CA VAL A 109 18.60 -28.34 7.78
C VAL A 109 17.72 -29.20 8.68
N GLU A 110 17.37 -28.68 9.86
CA GLU A 110 16.47 -29.31 10.81
C GLU A 110 15.00 -28.98 10.48
N LYS A 111 14.75 -27.76 10.04
CA LYS A 111 13.40 -27.30 9.70
C LYS A 111 13.46 -26.26 8.56
N ARG A 112 12.53 -26.38 7.63
CA ARG A 112 12.31 -25.39 6.57
C ARG A 112 10.91 -24.79 6.70
N PHE A 113 10.78 -23.49 6.44
CA PHE A 113 9.51 -22.79 6.48
C PHE A 113 9.10 -22.39 5.07
N GLU A 114 7.92 -22.81 4.65
CA GLU A 114 7.37 -22.45 3.35
C GLU A 114 6.71 -21.06 3.38
N PRO A 115 6.69 -20.33 2.25
CA PRO A 115 6.02 -19.06 2.16
C PRO A 115 4.51 -19.16 2.46
N ILE A 116 4.01 -18.29 3.32
CA ILE A 116 2.60 -18.23 3.70
C ILE A 116 1.88 -17.24 2.79
N VAL A 117 0.90 -17.72 2.03
CA VAL A 117 0.05 -16.88 1.19
C VAL A 117 -1.06 -16.27 2.06
N ILE A 118 -1.10 -14.94 2.12
CA ILE A 118 -2.15 -14.18 2.82
C ILE A 118 -3.39 -14.06 1.95
N LYS A 119 -3.19 -13.78 0.65
CA LYS A 119 -4.27 -13.61 -0.32
C LYS A 119 -3.76 -14.00 -1.71
N ASP A 120 -4.49 -14.87 -2.40
CA ASP A 120 -4.06 -15.36 -3.72
C ASP A 120 -4.12 -14.28 -4.80
N SER A 121 -5.05 -13.33 -4.67
CA SER A 121 -5.12 -12.17 -5.56
C SER A 121 -5.74 -10.98 -4.85
N ILE A 122 -5.04 -9.85 -4.84
CA ILE A 122 -5.54 -8.58 -4.26
C ILE A 122 -6.48 -7.83 -5.21
N CYS A 123 -6.40 -8.07 -6.52
CA CYS A 123 -7.24 -7.40 -7.53
C CYS A 123 -7.27 -8.20 -8.84
N LYS A 124 -8.17 -7.79 -9.75
CA LYS A 124 -8.23 -8.37 -11.10
C LYS A 124 -6.95 -8.09 -11.89
N ARG A 125 -6.62 -8.97 -12.84
CA ARG A 125 -5.43 -8.84 -13.71
C ARG A 125 -5.39 -7.48 -14.42
N SER A 126 -6.50 -7.04 -15.01
CA SER A 126 -6.57 -5.75 -15.70
C SER A 126 -6.27 -4.56 -14.78
N THR A 127 -6.74 -4.60 -13.53
CA THR A 127 -6.43 -3.57 -12.52
C THR A 127 -4.94 -3.55 -12.19
N ARG A 128 -4.34 -4.73 -11.98
CA ARG A 128 -2.91 -4.86 -11.72
C ARG A 128 -2.07 -4.31 -12.88
N ASP A 129 -2.41 -4.69 -14.12
CA ASP A 129 -1.68 -4.26 -15.31
C ASP A 129 -1.76 -2.72 -15.47
N SER A 130 -2.91 -2.11 -15.15
CA SER A 130 -3.08 -0.66 -15.09
C SER A 130 -2.23 -0.02 -14.00
N ILE A 131 -2.18 -0.60 -12.80
CA ILE A 131 -1.35 -0.11 -11.70
C ILE A 131 0.13 -0.17 -12.06
N HIS A 132 0.60 -1.26 -12.66
CA HIS A 132 1.98 -1.41 -13.13
C HIS A 132 2.34 -0.32 -14.14
N LYS A 133 1.46 -0.05 -15.11
CA LYS A 133 1.66 1.02 -16.11
C LYS A 133 1.81 2.37 -15.42
N VAL A 134 0.93 2.69 -14.48
CA VAL A 134 0.94 3.98 -13.77
C VAL A 134 2.18 4.12 -12.89
N LEU A 135 2.56 3.09 -12.13
CA LEU A 135 3.76 3.12 -11.29
C LEU A 135 5.05 3.26 -12.10
N LYS A 136 5.11 2.67 -13.31
CA LYS A 136 6.19 2.94 -14.27
C LYS A 136 6.14 4.39 -14.77
N GLY A 137 4.95 4.93 -15.02
CA GLY A 137 4.75 6.33 -15.42
C GLY A 137 5.27 7.31 -14.38
N VAL A 138 5.12 7.03 -13.08
CA VAL A 138 5.70 7.85 -11.99
C VAL A 138 7.22 7.98 -12.13
N VAL A 139 7.90 6.89 -12.50
CA VAL A 139 9.37 6.88 -12.70
C VAL A 139 9.76 7.49 -14.03
N ASN A 140 9.04 7.21 -15.11
CA ASN A 140 9.41 7.67 -16.44
C ASN A 140 9.05 9.15 -16.69
N ASN A 141 7.87 9.58 -16.22
CA ASN A 141 7.25 10.86 -16.58
C ASN A 141 6.92 11.75 -15.37
N GLY A 142 7.10 11.26 -14.15
CA GLY A 142 6.61 11.88 -12.92
C GLY A 142 7.68 12.19 -11.89
N THR A 143 7.27 12.12 -10.62
CA THR A 143 8.10 12.49 -9.47
C THR A 143 9.30 11.56 -9.24
N GLY A 144 9.29 10.37 -9.83
CA GLY A 144 10.36 9.38 -9.73
C GLY A 144 11.44 9.46 -10.83
N ARG A 145 11.46 10.50 -11.69
CA ARG A 145 12.34 10.61 -12.88
C ARG A 145 13.84 10.43 -12.60
N ARG A 146 14.29 10.72 -11.38
CA ARG A 146 15.70 10.49 -10.99
C ARG A 146 16.10 9.00 -11.02
N LEU A 147 15.13 8.09 -11.00
CA LEU A 147 15.34 6.64 -11.08
C LEU A 147 15.18 6.09 -12.50
N SER A 148 14.90 6.94 -13.49
CA SER A 148 14.75 6.52 -14.89
C SER A 148 16.13 6.26 -15.53
N GLY A 149 16.16 5.50 -16.63
CA GLY A 149 17.39 5.28 -17.41
C GLY A 149 18.32 4.19 -16.86
N THR A 150 17.87 3.39 -15.89
CA THR A 150 18.62 2.20 -15.43
C THR A 150 18.47 1.04 -16.40
N SER A 151 19.39 0.07 -16.34
CA SER A 151 19.37 -1.14 -17.16
C SER A 151 18.20 -2.08 -16.86
N TYR A 152 17.50 -1.83 -15.76
CA TYR A 152 16.30 -2.56 -15.33
C TYR A 152 15.13 -1.60 -15.12
N GLY A 153 13.90 -2.07 -15.32
CA GLY A 153 12.70 -1.27 -15.14
C GLY A 153 12.37 -1.04 -13.67
N ILE A 154 12.19 0.23 -13.29
CA ILE A 154 11.75 0.62 -11.96
C ILE A 154 10.31 1.12 -12.03
N ALA A 155 9.50 0.71 -11.05
CA ALA A 155 8.15 1.20 -10.83
C ALA A 155 7.99 1.56 -9.35
N GLY A 156 7.33 2.66 -9.05
CA GLY A 156 7.17 3.10 -7.66
C GLY A 156 6.30 4.33 -7.51
N LYS A 157 6.08 4.75 -6.27
CA LYS A 157 5.33 5.96 -5.92
C LYS A 157 6.09 6.74 -4.86
N SER A 158 6.29 8.02 -5.08
CA SER A 158 6.85 8.92 -4.08
C SER A 158 5.86 9.14 -2.94
N GLY A 159 6.38 9.23 -1.71
CA GLY A 159 5.61 9.63 -0.53
C GLY A 159 6.19 10.91 0.06
N THR A 160 5.32 11.78 0.54
CA THR A 160 5.68 12.97 1.31
C THR A 160 4.66 13.13 2.42
N ALA A 161 5.12 13.23 3.66
CA ALA A 161 4.26 13.45 4.79
C ALA A 161 4.75 14.65 5.61
N GLU A 162 3.82 15.50 6.06
CA GLU A 162 4.11 16.59 6.98
C GLU A 162 4.01 16.07 8.42
N LEU A 163 5.06 16.27 9.21
CA LEU A 163 5.06 15.91 10.62
C LEU A 163 4.13 16.85 11.40
N GLY A 164 3.31 16.30 12.27
CA GLY A 164 2.39 17.06 13.10
C GLY A 164 1.14 17.59 12.37
N TYR A 165 0.83 17.07 11.19
CA TYR A 165 -0.36 17.45 10.43
C TYR A 165 -1.64 17.25 11.26
N ASP A 166 -1.75 16.12 11.96
CA ASP A 166 -2.92 15.80 12.79
C ASP A 166 -2.94 16.58 14.15
N SER A 167 -1.81 17.17 14.58
CA SER A 167 -1.71 17.89 15.86
C SER A 167 -2.07 19.38 15.76
N LYS A 168 -2.21 19.91 14.53
CA LYS A 168 -2.59 21.30 14.28
C LYS A 168 -4.11 21.54 14.38
N GLU A 169 -4.89 20.53 14.71
CA GLU A 169 -6.35 20.56 14.78
C GLU A 169 -6.88 20.25 16.19
N GLY A 170 -6.11 20.57 17.23
CA GLY A 170 -6.52 20.55 18.64
C GLY A 170 -7.08 21.89 19.07
#